data_5d685eb97f7e2054b75c776f3ac8e1c6
#
_entry.id   5d685eb97f7e2054b75c776f3ac8e1c6
#
_cell.length_a   1.000
_cell.length_b   1.000
_cell.length_c   1.000
_cell.angle_alpha   90.00
_cell.angle_beta   90.00
_cell.angle_gamma   90.00
#
_symmetry.space_group_name_H-M   'P 1'
#
loop_
_entity.id
_entity.type
_entity.pdbx_description
1 polymer ?
#
loop_
_entity_poly.entity_id
_entity_poly.type
_entity_poly.pdbx_seq_one_letter_code
_entity_poly.pdbx_strand_id
1 'polypeptide(L)'
;PEMSRGLGDVYKRQELLREAKRLGFSDFQIARFVLKPEGTNMEKENLAVRARRKELGILPAVKRINTVASEHPELTNYLYMTYAVQGYDVNYYKNEKSVVVLGSGAYRIGSSVEFDWCGVQALQTIRKEGYRSVMINYNPETVSTDYDMCDRLYFDELTFERVMDILE
;
A
#
# COMPACT_ATOMS: atom_id res chain seq x y z
N PRO A 1 22.24 -9.04 -34.46
CA PRO A 1 22.51 -7.73 -33.85
C PRO A 1 21.26 -6.98 -33.39
N GLU A 2 20.09 -7.15 -34.04
CA GLU A 2 18.84 -6.48 -33.66
C GLU A 2 18.18 -7.08 -32.41
N MET A 3 18.24 -8.40 -32.21
CA MET A 3 17.76 -9.06 -30.99
C MET A 3 18.48 -8.56 -29.71
N SER A 4 19.77 -8.28 -29.81
CA SER A 4 20.58 -7.81 -28.66
C SER A 4 20.23 -6.37 -28.25
N ARG A 5 19.85 -5.50 -29.21
CA ARG A 5 19.39 -4.13 -28.91
C ARG A 5 18.00 -4.14 -28.26
N GLY A 6 17.07 -4.97 -28.74
CA GLY A 6 15.74 -5.10 -28.15
C GLY A 6 15.75 -5.59 -26.71
N LEU A 7 16.57 -6.58 -26.40
CA LEU A 7 16.75 -7.06 -25.01
C LEU A 7 17.33 -5.98 -24.09
N GLY A 8 18.36 -5.25 -24.54
CA GLY A 8 18.95 -4.16 -23.78
C GLY A 8 17.95 -3.04 -23.45
N ASP A 9 17.06 -2.69 -24.39
CA ASP A 9 16.02 -1.69 -24.17
C ASP A 9 14.91 -2.17 -23.22
N VAL A 10 14.55 -3.45 -23.27
CA VAL A 10 13.60 -4.06 -22.34
C VAL A 10 14.15 -4.04 -20.92
N TYR A 11 15.41 -4.43 -20.72
CA TYR A 11 16.05 -4.38 -19.40
C TYR A 11 16.16 -2.94 -18.86
N LYS A 12 16.55 -1.98 -19.68
CA LYS A 12 16.60 -0.56 -19.28
C LYS A 12 15.24 -0.04 -18.86
N ARG A 13 14.17 -0.39 -19.57
CA ARG A 13 12.80 0.01 -19.21
C ARG A 13 12.34 -0.63 -17.90
N GLN A 14 12.73 -1.87 -17.64
CA GLN A 14 12.45 -2.55 -16.38
C GLN A 14 13.16 -1.88 -15.21
N GLU A 15 14.45 -1.57 -15.36
CA GLU A 15 15.22 -0.87 -14.34
C GLU A 15 14.66 0.55 -14.07
N LEU A 16 14.27 1.28 -15.10
CA LEU A 16 13.63 2.59 -14.96
C LEU A 16 12.30 2.50 -14.20
N LEU A 17 11.49 1.48 -14.47
CA LEU A 17 10.24 1.29 -13.76
C LEU A 17 10.50 0.98 -12.28
N ARG A 18 11.46 0.12 -11.98
CA ARG A 18 11.89 -0.21 -10.62
C ARG A 18 12.37 1.03 -9.88
N GLU A 19 13.22 1.83 -10.50
CA GLU A 19 13.74 3.07 -9.93
C GLU A 19 12.63 4.11 -9.71
N ALA A 20 11.72 4.27 -10.66
CA ALA A 20 10.56 5.15 -10.49
C ALA A 20 9.72 4.75 -9.27
N LYS A 21 9.47 3.44 -9.06
CA LYS A 21 8.75 2.97 -7.88
C LYS A 21 9.55 3.22 -6.58
N ARG A 22 10.86 3.03 -6.59
CA ARG A 22 11.72 3.34 -5.44
C ARG A 22 11.72 4.83 -5.09
N LEU A 23 11.65 5.70 -6.09
CA LEU A 23 11.56 7.15 -5.92
C LEU A 23 10.14 7.63 -5.52
N GLY A 24 9.16 6.73 -5.41
CA GLY A 24 7.83 7.05 -4.92
C GLY A 24 6.81 7.43 -5.99
N PHE A 25 7.14 7.28 -7.27
CA PHE A 25 6.14 7.51 -8.33
C PHE A 25 5.03 6.46 -8.29
N SER A 26 3.77 6.91 -8.26
CA SER A 26 2.61 6.02 -8.34
C SER A 26 2.43 5.46 -9.75
N ASP A 27 1.70 4.33 -9.86
CA ASP A 27 1.34 3.76 -11.17
C ASP A 27 0.58 4.78 -12.01
N PHE A 28 -0.27 5.61 -11.37
CA PHE A 28 -0.99 6.69 -12.02
C PHE A 28 -0.06 7.78 -12.59
N GLN A 29 0.95 8.21 -11.83
CA GLN A 29 1.93 9.20 -12.30
C GLN A 29 2.75 8.65 -13.47
N ILE A 30 3.18 7.39 -13.38
CA ILE A 30 3.92 6.73 -14.46
C ILE A 30 3.05 6.62 -15.71
N ALA A 31 1.79 6.21 -15.58
CA ALA A 31 0.86 6.17 -16.69
C ALA A 31 0.72 7.54 -17.35
N ARG A 32 0.51 8.57 -16.56
CA ARG A 32 0.32 9.95 -17.06
C ARG A 32 1.52 10.50 -17.80
N PHE A 33 2.73 10.29 -17.28
CA PHE A 33 3.94 10.90 -17.85
C PHE A 33 4.58 10.07 -18.98
N VAL A 34 4.49 8.74 -18.89
CA VAL A 34 5.15 7.84 -19.84
C VAL A 34 4.23 7.47 -21.00
N LEU A 35 3.00 7.06 -20.71
CA LEU A 35 2.06 6.62 -21.74
C LEU A 35 1.35 7.80 -22.42
N LYS A 36 1.32 8.96 -21.76
CA LYS A 36 0.71 10.20 -22.28
C LYS A 36 -0.63 9.95 -22.98
N PRO A 37 -1.62 9.35 -22.29
CA PRO A 37 -2.85 8.96 -22.93
C PRO A 37 -3.55 10.20 -23.52
N GLU A 38 -3.91 10.11 -24.79
CA GLU A 38 -4.79 11.07 -25.43
C GLU A 38 -6.21 10.76 -24.97
N GLY A 39 -6.78 11.65 -24.17
CA GLY A 39 -8.14 11.51 -23.67
C GLY A 39 -8.25 11.20 -22.16
N THR A 40 -9.43 10.82 -21.72
CA THR A 40 -9.82 10.76 -20.30
C THR A 40 -9.66 9.40 -19.62
N ASN A 41 -9.20 8.36 -20.32
CA ASN A 41 -9.17 7.00 -19.75
C ASN A 41 -7.85 6.68 -19.03
N MET A 42 -7.54 7.49 -18.01
CA MET A 42 -6.38 7.27 -17.14
C MET A 42 -6.47 5.99 -16.30
N GLU A 43 -7.66 5.48 -16.07
CA GLU A 43 -7.87 4.25 -15.30
C GLU A 43 -7.28 3.03 -16.01
N LYS A 44 -7.55 2.90 -17.31
CA LYS A 44 -7.01 1.82 -18.14
C LYS A 44 -5.48 1.82 -18.16
N GLU A 45 -4.89 2.99 -18.32
CA GLU A 45 -3.43 3.13 -18.37
C GLU A 45 -2.79 2.88 -17.01
N ASN A 46 -3.42 3.30 -15.92
CA ASN A 46 -3.01 2.98 -14.56
C ASN A 46 -2.99 1.46 -14.31
N LEU A 47 -4.05 0.76 -14.71
CA LEU A 47 -4.13 -0.69 -14.63
C LEU A 47 -3.07 -1.39 -15.49
N ALA A 48 -2.75 -0.84 -16.66
CA ALA A 48 -1.70 -1.39 -17.53
C ALA A 48 -0.31 -1.28 -16.88
N VAL A 49 0.01 -0.15 -16.24
CA VAL A 49 1.26 0.01 -15.48
C VAL A 49 1.31 -0.97 -14.31
N ARG A 50 0.21 -1.09 -13.55
CA ARG A 50 0.11 -2.06 -12.45
C ARG A 50 0.35 -3.49 -12.93
N ALA A 51 -0.34 -3.93 -13.99
CA ALA A 51 -0.16 -5.26 -14.55
C ALA A 51 1.30 -5.49 -14.95
N ARG A 52 1.91 -4.53 -15.63
CA ARG A 52 3.29 -4.63 -16.10
C ARG A 52 4.29 -4.73 -14.95
N ARG A 53 4.16 -3.92 -13.89
CA ARG A 53 5.07 -4.03 -12.75
C ARG A 53 4.93 -5.35 -12.00
N LYS A 54 3.71 -5.90 -11.89
CA LYS A 54 3.46 -7.23 -11.29
C LYS A 54 4.12 -8.35 -12.11
N GLU A 55 3.98 -8.33 -13.43
CA GLU A 55 4.68 -9.29 -14.33
C GLU A 55 6.20 -9.24 -14.15
N LEU A 56 6.76 -8.06 -13.90
CA LEU A 56 8.19 -7.86 -13.68
C LEU A 56 8.63 -8.13 -12.22
N GLY A 57 7.72 -8.56 -11.34
CA GLY A 57 8.01 -8.80 -9.93
C GLY A 57 8.38 -7.52 -9.16
N ILE A 58 7.93 -6.35 -9.63
CA ILE A 58 8.14 -5.08 -8.94
C ILE A 58 6.97 -4.88 -7.98
N LEU A 59 7.10 -5.43 -6.78
CA LEU A 59 6.10 -5.39 -5.72
C LEU A 59 6.65 -4.66 -4.51
N PRO A 60 5.80 -3.95 -3.76
CA PRO A 60 6.22 -3.33 -2.50
C PRO A 60 6.44 -4.40 -1.44
N ALA A 61 7.37 -4.15 -0.54
CA ALA A 61 7.56 -4.93 0.67
C ALA A 61 6.74 -4.32 1.81
N VAL A 62 6.16 -5.17 2.66
CA VAL A 62 5.48 -4.75 3.88
C VAL A 62 6.48 -4.76 5.03
N LYS A 63 6.65 -3.64 5.67
CA LYS A 63 7.58 -3.44 6.77
C LYS A 63 6.86 -3.00 8.03
N ARG A 64 7.43 -3.35 9.17
CA ARG A 64 6.94 -2.94 10.48
C ARG A 64 7.59 -1.62 10.89
N ILE A 65 6.77 -0.71 11.45
CA ILE A 65 7.29 0.53 12.02
C ILE A 65 7.88 0.20 13.38
N ASN A 66 9.16 0.50 13.55
CA ASN A 66 9.84 0.36 14.83
C ASN A 66 9.66 1.64 15.65
N THR A 67 8.99 1.55 16.79
CA THR A 67 8.67 2.68 17.66
C THR A 67 9.67 2.88 18.80
N VAL A 68 10.65 1.96 18.95
CA VAL A 68 11.65 1.96 20.02
C VAL A 68 13.08 2.06 19.49
N ALA A 69 13.28 2.69 18.33
CA ALA A 69 14.58 2.93 17.71
C ALA A 69 15.46 1.67 17.55
N SER A 70 14.84 0.51 17.35
CA SER A 70 15.51 -0.80 17.25
C SER A 70 16.27 -1.27 18.49
N GLU A 71 16.05 -0.68 19.65
CA GLU A 71 16.65 -1.12 20.90
C GLU A 71 16.13 -2.49 21.35
N HIS A 72 14.89 -2.82 20.98
CA HIS A 72 14.25 -4.11 21.23
C HIS A 72 13.50 -4.61 20.00
N PRO A 73 13.28 -5.94 19.86
CA PRO A 73 12.41 -6.48 18.82
C PRO A 73 11.01 -5.90 18.91
N GLU A 74 10.57 -5.23 17.86
CA GLU A 74 9.27 -4.57 17.80
C GLU A 74 8.19 -5.58 17.38
N LEU A 75 7.13 -5.68 18.15
CA LEU A 75 5.99 -6.55 17.89
C LEU A 75 4.71 -5.78 17.57
N THR A 76 4.82 -4.47 17.28
CA THR A 76 3.66 -3.67 16.93
C THR A 76 2.97 -4.18 15.67
N ASN A 77 1.69 -3.87 15.56
CA ASN A 77 0.88 -4.12 14.37
C ASN A 77 0.95 -2.98 13.34
N TYR A 78 1.85 -1.99 13.54
CA TYR A 78 2.06 -0.83 12.67
C TYR A 78 2.89 -1.20 11.46
N LEU A 79 2.32 -1.05 10.29
CA LEU A 79 2.89 -1.48 9.02
C LEU A 79 2.92 -0.33 8.00
N TYR A 80 3.83 -0.42 7.06
CA TYR A 80 3.89 0.44 5.88
C TYR A 80 4.42 -0.33 4.68
N MET A 81 4.13 0.16 3.49
CA MET A 81 4.65 -0.43 2.26
C MET A 81 5.78 0.41 1.64
N THR A 82 6.78 -0.27 1.12
CA THR A 82 7.93 0.37 0.48
C THR A 82 8.49 -0.45 -0.67
N TYR A 83 9.02 0.24 -1.69
CA TYR A 83 9.81 -0.36 -2.77
C TYR A 83 11.32 -0.25 -2.54
N ALA A 84 11.75 0.40 -1.45
CA ALA A 84 13.16 0.65 -1.18
C ALA A 84 13.94 -0.59 -0.72
N VAL A 85 13.24 -1.56 -0.13
CA VAL A 85 13.82 -2.79 0.42
C VAL A 85 13.00 -4.00 -0.01
N GLN A 86 13.60 -5.19 0.13
CA GLN A 86 12.92 -6.46 -0.15
C GLN A 86 12.57 -7.20 1.14
N GLY A 87 11.69 -8.18 1.02
CA GLY A 87 11.25 -9.03 2.13
C GLY A 87 10.14 -8.40 2.98
N TYR A 88 9.45 -9.25 3.69
CA TYR A 88 8.28 -8.89 4.52
C TYR A 88 8.61 -9.09 5.99
N ASP A 89 8.18 -8.19 6.85
CA ASP A 89 8.33 -8.31 8.31
C ASP A 89 7.10 -8.95 8.96
N VAL A 90 6.12 -9.35 8.16
CA VAL A 90 4.86 -9.93 8.62
C VAL A 90 4.56 -11.26 7.95
N ASN A 91 3.94 -12.16 8.69
CA ASN A 91 3.39 -13.39 8.13
C ASN A 91 1.96 -13.15 7.67
N TYR A 92 1.61 -13.68 6.51
CA TYR A 92 0.24 -13.60 6.00
C TYR A 92 -0.65 -14.65 6.65
N TYR A 93 -1.89 -14.29 6.94
CA TYR A 93 -2.91 -15.19 7.48
C TYR A 93 -3.51 -16.03 6.35
N LYS A 94 -2.89 -17.16 6.01
CA LYS A 94 -3.30 -17.97 4.85
C LYS A 94 -4.72 -18.57 4.95
N ASN A 95 -5.27 -18.74 6.14
CA ASN A 95 -6.54 -19.44 6.36
C ASN A 95 -7.53 -18.63 7.22
N GLU A 96 -7.23 -17.38 7.51
CA GLU A 96 -8.09 -16.55 8.36
C GLU A 96 -8.82 -15.52 7.49
N LYS A 97 -10.10 -15.35 7.76
CA LYS A 97 -10.90 -14.33 7.09
C LYS A 97 -10.55 -12.96 7.68
N SER A 98 -10.13 -12.06 6.82
CA SER A 98 -9.81 -10.68 7.19
C SER A 98 -10.80 -9.71 6.57
N VAL A 99 -11.12 -8.65 7.28
CA VAL A 99 -11.93 -7.53 6.78
C VAL A 99 -11.10 -6.27 6.88
N VAL A 100 -11.01 -5.53 5.77
CA VAL A 100 -10.26 -4.28 5.69
C VAL A 100 -11.20 -3.11 5.87
N VAL A 101 -10.86 -2.20 6.77
CA VAL A 101 -11.53 -0.92 6.98
C VAL A 101 -10.67 0.18 6.38
N LEU A 102 -11.24 0.95 5.47
CA LEU A 102 -10.60 2.13 4.91
C LEU A 102 -10.93 3.33 5.83
N GLY A 103 -9.90 3.87 6.46
CA GLY A 103 -10.01 5.01 7.35
C GLY A 103 -10.00 6.34 6.63
N SER A 104 -9.38 7.35 7.25
CA SER A 104 -9.23 8.67 6.65
C SER A 104 -8.06 8.73 5.68
N GLY A 105 -8.22 9.49 4.60
CA GLY A 105 -7.12 9.89 3.73
C GLY A 105 -6.20 10.91 4.40
N ALA A 106 -5.42 11.64 3.59
CA ALA A 106 -4.52 12.67 4.10
C ALA A 106 -5.26 13.66 5.01
N TYR A 107 -4.67 13.95 6.16
CA TYR A 107 -5.22 14.90 7.13
C TYR A 107 -5.37 16.28 6.50
N ARG A 108 -6.52 16.90 6.72
CA ARG A 108 -6.83 18.25 6.27
C ARG A 108 -7.81 18.93 7.21
N ILE A 109 -7.79 20.25 7.24
CA ILE A 109 -8.78 21.05 7.98
C ILE A 109 -10.19 20.67 7.50
N GLY A 110 -11.08 20.39 8.45
CA GLY A 110 -12.46 19.95 8.19
C GLY A 110 -12.64 18.42 8.10
N SER A 111 -11.58 17.63 8.22
CA SER A 111 -11.72 16.21 8.51
C SER A 111 -12.25 16.05 9.93
N SER A 112 -13.37 15.36 10.08
CA SER A 112 -14.01 15.26 11.38
C SER A 112 -13.76 13.92 12.05
N VAL A 113 -13.76 13.94 13.39
CA VAL A 113 -13.56 12.76 14.24
C VAL A 113 -14.68 11.73 14.11
N GLU A 114 -15.84 12.10 13.56
CA GLU A 114 -16.95 11.17 13.32
C GLU A 114 -16.59 10.07 12.35
N PHE A 115 -15.75 10.35 11.35
CA PHE A 115 -15.27 9.32 10.42
C PHE A 115 -14.37 8.31 11.13
N ASP A 116 -13.55 8.76 12.06
CA ASP A 116 -12.72 7.88 12.88
C ASP A 116 -13.57 7.02 13.83
N TRP A 117 -14.62 7.60 14.42
CA TRP A 117 -15.58 6.87 15.23
C TRP A 117 -16.25 5.73 14.47
N CYS A 118 -16.67 5.95 13.23
CA CYS A 118 -17.20 4.91 12.36
C CYS A 118 -16.18 3.80 12.12
N GLY A 119 -14.93 4.17 11.88
CA GLY A 119 -13.82 3.21 11.73
C GLY A 119 -13.62 2.35 12.97
N VAL A 120 -13.58 2.96 14.15
CA VAL A 120 -13.45 2.26 15.45
C VAL A 120 -14.60 1.27 15.66
N GLN A 121 -15.85 1.69 15.42
CA GLN A 121 -17.02 0.82 15.57
C GLN A 121 -16.99 -0.35 14.59
N ALA A 122 -16.57 -0.09 13.35
CA ALA A 122 -16.42 -1.16 12.35
C ALA A 122 -15.36 -2.17 12.79
N LEU A 123 -14.17 -1.74 13.22
CA LEU A 123 -13.10 -2.62 13.70
C LEU A 123 -13.53 -3.47 14.90
N GLN A 124 -14.20 -2.86 15.86
CA GLN A 124 -14.72 -3.57 17.03
C GLN A 124 -15.76 -4.62 16.66
N THR A 125 -16.65 -4.30 15.71
CA THR A 125 -17.66 -5.24 15.23
C THR A 125 -17.02 -6.40 14.50
N ILE A 126 -16.06 -6.16 13.61
CA ILE A 126 -15.31 -7.18 12.88
C ILE A 126 -14.66 -8.18 13.86
N ARG A 127 -14.01 -7.68 14.90
CA ARG A 127 -13.39 -8.53 15.92
C ARG A 127 -14.41 -9.34 16.72
N LYS A 128 -15.56 -8.77 17.09
CA LYS A 128 -16.65 -9.47 17.77
C LYS A 128 -17.23 -10.61 16.95
N GLU A 129 -17.29 -10.43 15.61
CA GLU A 129 -17.74 -11.47 14.67
C GLU A 129 -16.66 -12.52 14.37
N GLY A 130 -15.49 -12.44 14.99
CA GLY A 130 -14.42 -13.42 14.85
C GLY A 130 -13.58 -13.31 13.58
N TYR A 131 -13.63 -12.16 12.90
CA TYR A 131 -12.76 -11.88 11.77
C TYR A 131 -11.51 -11.12 12.20
N ARG A 132 -10.43 -11.25 11.42
CA ARG A 132 -9.26 -10.40 11.57
C ARG A 132 -9.56 -9.00 11.04
N SER A 133 -9.24 -8.01 11.83
CA SER A 133 -9.43 -6.60 11.49
C SER A 133 -8.16 -6.00 10.93
N VAL A 134 -8.27 -5.37 9.76
CA VAL A 134 -7.18 -4.65 9.12
C VAL A 134 -7.63 -3.21 8.88
N MET A 135 -6.82 -2.25 9.30
CA MET A 135 -7.07 -0.83 9.08
C MET A 135 -6.05 -0.27 8.11
N ILE A 136 -6.49 0.52 7.14
CA ILE A 136 -5.63 1.36 6.31
C ILE A 136 -5.98 2.80 6.61
N ASN A 137 -5.04 3.57 7.14
CA ASN A 137 -5.25 4.97 7.50
C ASN A 137 -3.98 5.78 7.22
N TYR A 138 -4.16 6.96 6.67
CA TYR A 138 -3.05 7.89 6.44
C TYR A 138 -2.76 8.78 7.67
N ASN A 139 -3.76 9.00 8.52
CA ASN A 139 -3.62 9.83 9.71
C ASN A 139 -3.15 8.98 10.91
N PRO A 140 -1.95 9.24 11.48
CA PRO A 140 -1.43 8.48 12.62
C PRO A 140 -1.97 8.93 13.98
N GLU A 141 -2.74 10.02 14.03
CA GLU A 141 -3.17 10.67 15.28
C GLU A 141 -4.68 10.56 15.52
N THR A 142 -5.25 9.37 15.35
CA THR A 142 -6.66 9.12 15.61
C THR A 142 -6.85 7.83 16.41
N VAL A 143 -8.01 7.67 17.05
CA VAL A 143 -8.31 6.51 17.90
C VAL A 143 -8.29 5.20 17.11
N SER A 144 -8.73 5.19 15.85
CA SER A 144 -8.68 3.99 15.00
C SER A 144 -7.26 3.52 14.68
N THR A 145 -6.26 4.36 14.91
CA THR A 145 -4.83 4.04 14.73
C THR A 145 -4.09 3.71 16.02
N ASP A 146 -4.80 3.60 17.15
CA ASP A 146 -4.22 3.08 18.39
C ASP A 146 -3.86 1.59 18.22
N TYR A 147 -2.79 1.17 18.89
CA TYR A 147 -2.16 -0.15 18.69
C TYR A 147 -3.08 -1.35 18.98
N ASP A 148 -4.09 -1.16 19.81
CA ASP A 148 -5.01 -2.21 20.25
C ASP A 148 -6.35 -2.23 19.48
N MET A 149 -6.56 -1.28 18.55
CA MET A 149 -7.81 -1.13 17.83
C MET A 149 -8.02 -2.20 16.74
N CYS A 150 -6.95 -2.68 16.11
CA CYS A 150 -7.04 -3.68 15.05
C CYS A 150 -5.88 -4.67 15.09
N ASP A 151 -6.01 -5.78 14.36
CA ASP A 151 -4.97 -6.79 14.27
C ASP A 151 -3.79 -6.35 13.40
N ARG A 152 -4.06 -5.52 12.39
CA ARG A 152 -3.05 -4.91 11.51
C ARG A 152 -3.45 -3.50 11.11
N LEU A 153 -2.49 -2.60 11.16
CA LEU A 153 -2.65 -1.21 10.80
C LEU A 153 -1.61 -0.83 9.76
N TYR A 154 -2.08 -0.47 8.57
CA TYR A 154 -1.23 0.09 7.52
C TYR A 154 -1.33 1.60 7.53
N PHE A 155 -0.20 2.26 7.78
CA PHE A 155 -0.04 3.70 7.56
C PHE A 155 0.31 3.93 6.09
N ASP A 156 -0.70 4.12 5.28
CA ASP A 156 -0.52 4.32 3.84
C ASP A 156 -1.66 5.15 3.23
N GLU A 157 -1.47 5.56 1.99
CA GLU A 157 -2.47 6.32 1.25
C GLU A 157 -3.69 5.46 0.91
N LEU A 158 -4.86 6.08 0.90
CA LEU A 158 -6.11 5.46 0.42
C LEU A 158 -6.25 5.60 -1.10
N THR A 159 -5.18 5.31 -1.84
CA THR A 159 -5.21 5.23 -3.30
C THR A 159 -5.53 3.81 -3.76
N PHE A 160 -6.08 3.69 -4.97
CA PHE A 160 -6.37 2.38 -5.57
C PHE A 160 -5.13 1.47 -5.58
N GLU A 161 -3.97 2.01 -5.96
CA GLU A 161 -2.71 1.26 -6.00
C GLU A 161 -2.37 0.65 -4.63
N ARG A 162 -2.35 1.49 -3.57
CA ARG A 162 -1.95 1.06 -2.24
C ARG A 162 -2.93 0.08 -1.60
N VAL A 163 -4.23 0.37 -1.73
CA VAL A 163 -5.26 -0.53 -1.20
C VAL A 163 -5.19 -1.89 -1.88
N MET A 164 -5.04 -1.93 -3.20
CA MET A 164 -4.93 -3.19 -3.94
C MET A 164 -3.63 -3.95 -3.66
N ASP A 165 -2.52 -3.26 -3.40
CA ASP A 165 -1.27 -3.90 -3.03
C ASP A 165 -1.31 -4.51 -1.61
N ILE A 166 -2.16 -3.98 -0.72
CA ILE A 166 -2.40 -4.55 0.61
C ILE A 166 -3.34 -5.76 0.54
N LEU A 167 -4.32 -5.75 -0.36
CA LEU A 167 -5.30 -6.82 -0.49
C LEU A 167 -4.76 -8.09 -1.20
N GLU A 168 -3.74 -7.95 -2.04
CA GLU A 168 -3.14 -9.02 -2.86
C GLU A 168 -1.91 -9.65 -2.20
#